data_f4bc8a0a0308d01eed449c08700bb182
#
_entry.id   f4bc8a0a0308d01eed449c08700bb182
#
_cell.length_a   1.000
_cell.length_b   1.000
_cell.length_c   1.000
_cell.angle_alpha   90.00
_cell.angle_beta   90.00
_cell.angle_gamma   90.00
#
_symmetry.space_group_name_H-M   'P 1'
#
loop_
_entity.id
_entity.type
_entity.pdbx_description
1 polymer ?
#
loop_
_entity_poly.entity_id
_entity_poly.type
_entity_poly.pdbx_seq_one_letter_code
_entity_poly.pdbx_strand_id
1 'polypeptide(L)'
;MENFWTSNKPINGLRHFVLVNETKEQGKITFLMVSVLDSQIYLKTTYEELINSGNWQEGWINLPKIQSITEEYVKYKSMNKGQDLSLIHI
;
A
#
# COMPACT_ATOMS: atom_id res chain seq x y z
N MET A 1 1.92 15.35 9.46
CA MET A 1 2.49 14.61 8.32
C MET A 1 1.39 14.19 7.37
N GLU A 2 1.71 14.18 6.09
CA GLU A 2 0.75 13.74 5.08
C GLU A 2 0.31 12.32 5.33
N ASN A 3 -0.99 12.04 5.16
CA ASN A 3 -1.52 10.70 5.36
C ASN A 3 -1.63 9.91 4.07
N PHE A 4 -1.70 10.58 2.93
CA PHE A 4 -1.90 9.93 1.64
C PHE A 4 -0.58 9.84 0.90
N TRP A 5 -0.22 8.66 0.45
CA TRP A 5 1.07 8.41 -0.16
C TRP A 5 0.94 7.52 -1.39
N THR A 6 1.85 7.74 -2.33
CA THR A 6 1.95 6.89 -3.52
C THR A 6 3.30 6.21 -3.51
N SER A 7 3.28 4.89 -3.58
CA SER A 7 4.53 4.13 -3.72
C SER A 7 4.98 4.19 -5.17
N ASN A 8 6.24 4.54 -5.38
CA ASN A 8 6.78 4.60 -6.72
C ASN A 8 6.92 3.22 -7.34
N LYS A 9 7.09 2.20 -6.51
CA LYS A 9 7.10 0.81 -6.96
C LYS A 9 5.84 0.14 -6.48
N PRO A 10 5.15 -0.60 -7.36
CA PRO A 10 3.94 -1.29 -6.93
C PRO A 10 4.21 -2.28 -5.81
N ILE A 11 3.31 -2.33 -4.86
CA ILE A 11 3.35 -3.30 -3.77
C ILE A 11 2.17 -4.21 -3.98
N ASN A 12 2.45 -5.44 -4.39
CA ASN A 12 1.44 -6.38 -4.86
C ASN A 12 0.56 -5.74 -5.93
N GLY A 13 1.17 -4.90 -6.76
CA GLY A 13 0.48 -4.26 -7.86
C GLY A 13 -0.27 -2.98 -7.53
N LEU A 14 -0.24 -2.54 -6.28
CA LEU A 14 -0.96 -1.33 -5.86
C LEU A 14 0.01 -0.27 -5.42
N ARG A 15 -0.37 0.97 -5.64
CA ARG A 15 0.53 2.10 -5.37
C ARG A 15 -0.03 3.14 -4.42
N HIS A 16 -1.35 3.23 -4.26
CA HIS A 16 -1.95 4.25 -3.40
C HIS A 16 -2.16 3.70 -2.00
N PHE A 17 -1.57 4.37 -1.02
CA PHE A 17 -1.59 3.93 0.36
C PHE A 17 -2.00 5.07 1.29
N VAL A 18 -2.49 4.69 2.46
CA VAL A 18 -2.81 5.65 3.50
C VAL A 18 -2.02 5.28 4.76
N LEU A 19 -1.47 6.30 5.40
CA LEU A 19 -0.76 6.14 6.66
C LEU A 19 -1.81 6.10 7.76
N VAL A 20 -1.97 4.95 8.39
CA VAL A 20 -3.05 4.76 9.37
C VAL A 20 -2.56 4.73 10.80
N ASN A 21 -1.27 4.52 11.01
CA ASN A 21 -0.75 4.44 12.36
C ASN A 21 0.71 4.81 12.40
N GLU A 22 1.12 5.36 13.54
CA GLU A 22 2.49 5.74 13.78
C GLU A 22 2.89 5.15 15.13
N THR A 23 4.00 4.41 15.15
CA THR A 23 4.50 3.84 16.40
C THR A 23 5.96 4.19 16.56
N LYS A 24 6.40 4.21 17.80
CA LYS A 24 7.80 4.49 18.12
C LYS A 24 8.37 3.21 18.69
N GLU A 25 9.29 2.60 17.96
CA GLU A 25 9.91 1.34 18.36
C GLU A 25 11.41 1.53 18.47
N GLN A 26 11.96 1.28 19.65
CA GLN A 26 13.40 1.35 19.87
C GLN A 26 13.99 2.68 19.39
N GLY A 27 13.27 3.77 19.66
CA GLY A 27 13.73 5.08 19.28
C GLY A 27 13.48 5.46 17.83
N LYS A 28 12.88 4.58 17.04
CA LYS A 28 12.59 4.84 15.65
C LYS A 28 11.10 4.97 15.43
N ILE A 29 10.73 5.91 14.57
CA ILE A 29 9.33 6.10 14.20
C ILE A 29 9.01 5.17 13.03
N THR A 30 7.98 4.36 13.20
CA THR A 30 7.52 3.41 12.20
C THR A 30 6.08 3.72 11.85
N PHE A 31 5.78 3.66 10.57
CA PHE A 31 4.43 3.94 10.06
C PHE A 31 3.80 2.68 9.50
N LEU A 32 2.51 2.53 9.75
CA LEU A 32 1.73 1.48 9.11
C LEU A 32 1.02 2.08 7.91
N MET A 33 1.30 1.53 6.74
CA MET A 33 0.73 1.97 5.48
C MET A 33 -0.21 0.90 4.97
N VAL A 34 -1.43 1.29 4.61
CA VAL A 34 -2.44 0.35 4.15
C VAL A 34 -2.92 0.77 2.77
N SER A 35 -3.04 -0.19 1.87
CA SER A 35 -3.52 0.11 0.53
C SER A 35 -4.96 0.62 0.57
N VAL A 36 -5.22 1.64 -0.22
CA VAL A 36 -6.56 2.21 -0.33
C VAL A 36 -7.53 1.24 -0.95
N LEU A 37 -7.04 0.46 -1.89
CA LEU A 37 -7.89 -0.44 -2.65
C LEU A 37 -8.13 -1.78 -1.95
N ASP A 38 -7.16 -2.22 -1.16
CA ASP A 38 -7.25 -3.54 -0.53
C ASP A 38 -6.56 -3.49 0.82
N SER A 39 -7.34 -3.46 1.89
CA SER A 39 -6.80 -3.31 3.24
C SER A 39 -5.99 -4.52 3.70
N GLN A 40 -6.04 -5.62 2.99
CA GLN A 40 -5.21 -6.77 3.31
C GLN A 40 -3.77 -6.57 2.84
N ILE A 41 -3.54 -5.56 2.03
CA ILE A 41 -2.20 -5.21 1.57
C ILE A 41 -1.72 -4.04 2.40
N TYR A 42 -0.74 -4.28 3.25
CA TYR A 42 -0.20 -3.28 4.13
C TYR A 42 1.28 -3.56 4.38
N LEU A 43 1.98 -2.56 4.88
CA LEU A 43 3.39 -2.70 5.21
C LEU A 43 3.75 -1.69 6.28
N LYS A 44 4.88 -1.94 6.94
CA LYS A 44 5.46 -0.97 7.85
C LYS A 44 6.66 -0.32 7.17
N THR A 45 6.82 0.96 7.37
CA THR A 45 7.97 1.68 6.83
C THR A 45 8.47 2.66 7.87
N THR A 46 9.74 3.05 7.78
CA THR A 46 10.31 4.01 8.69
C THR A 46 10.14 5.41 8.13
N TYR A 47 10.29 6.41 9.01
CA TYR A 47 10.26 7.80 8.59
C TYR A 47 11.29 8.04 7.50
N GLU A 48 12.50 7.52 7.68
CA GLU A 48 13.57 7.74 6.73
C GLU A 48 13.26 7.11 5.36
N GLU A 49 12.71 5.92 5.38
CA GLU A 49 12.32 5.26 4.14
C GLU A 49 11.25 6.09 3.42
N LEU A 50 10.28 6.59 4.17
CA LEU A 50 9.18 7.35 3.59
C LEU A 50 9.64 8.66 2.98
N ILE A 51 10.54 9.36 3.65
CA ILE A 51 10.96 10.71 3.27
C ILE A 51 12.18 10.71 2.35
N ASN A 52 13.15 9.85 2.62
CA ASN A 52 14.47 9.96 1.98
C ASN A 52 14.80 8.86 0.97
N SER A 53 14.01 7.80 0.90
CA SER A 53 14.37 6.69 0.00
C SER A 53 14.13 6.99 -1.47
N GLY A 54 13.22 7.93 -1.75
CA GLY A 54 12.79 8.17 -3.12
C GLY A 54 11.74 7.18 -3.60
N ASN A 55 11.29 6.28 -2.73
CA ASN A 55 10.32 5.26 -3.11
C ASN A 55 8.88 5.71 -2.88
N TRP A 56 8.66 6.81 -2.20
CA TRP A 56 7.33 7.28 -1.86
C TRP A 56 7.16 8.74 -2.24
N GLN A 57 5.95 9.09 -2.66
CA GLN A 57 5.58 10.48 -2.95
C GLN A 57 4.36 10.84 -2.13
N GLU A 58 4.35 12.08 -1.62
CA GLU A 58 3.20 12.58 -0.87
C GLU A 58 1.99 12.70 -1.78
N GLY A 59 0.83 12.36 -1.22
CA GLY A 59 -0.42 12.45 -1.94
C GLY A 59 -0.65 11.27 -2.87
N TRP A 60 -1.84 11.23 -3.43
CA TRP A 60 -2.17 10.19 -4.40
C TRP A 60 -1.97 10.74 -5.78
N ILE A 61 -0.94 10.25 -6.45
CA ILE A 61 -0.62 10.65 -7.81
C ILE A 61 -1.64 10.05 -8.76
N ASN A 62 -2.16 10.85 -9.68
CA ASN A 62 -3.10 10.35 -10.67
C ASN A 62 -2.38 9.42 -11.63
N LEU A 63 -2.78 8.17 -11.62
CA LEU A 63 -2.24 7.16 -12.52
C LEU A 63 -3.21 6.93 -13.67
N PRO A 64 -2.70 6.58 -14.86
CA PRO A 64 -3.59 6.14 -15.92
C PRO A 64 -4.46 5.00 -15.41
N LYS A 65 -5.69 4.95 -15.89
CA LYS A 65 -6.66 3.97 -15.38
C LYS A 65 -6.14 2.54 -15.46
N ILE A 66 -5.45 2.22 -16.52
CA ILE A 66 -4.95 0.86 -16.70
C ILE A 66 -3.85 0.51 -15.72
N GLN A 67 -3.29 1.51 -15.06
CA GLN A 67 -2.20 1.27 -14.11
C GLN A 67 -2.68 1.34 -12.67
N SER A 68 -3.93 1.70 -12.44
CA SER A 68 -4.45 1.77 -11.08
C SER A 68 -4.63 0.37 -10.49
N ILE A 69 -4.91 -0.61 -11.36
CA ILE A 69 -4.96 -2.01 -10.97
C ILE A 69 -4.05 -2.76 -11.95
N THR A 70 -2.90 -3.20 -11.47
CA THR A 70 -1.91 -3.81 -12.33
C THR A 70 -2.14 -5.31 -12.50
N GLU A 71 -1.48 -5.89 -13.50
CA GLU A 71 -1.50 -7.34 -13.69
C GLU A 71 -1.00 -8.06 -12.43
N GLU A 72 -0.04 -7.48 -11.77
CA GLU A 72 0.51 -8.07 -10.56
C GLU A 72 -0.54 -8.20 -9.48
N TYR A 73 -1.37 -7.18 -9.31
CA TYR A 73 -2.43 -7.23 -8.32
C TYR A 73 -3.48 -8.27 -8.71
N VAL A 74 -3.86 -8.31 -9.99
CA VAL A 74 -4.83 -9.30 -10.47
C VAL A 74 -4.30 -10.70 -10.21
N LYS A 75 -3.02 -10.90 -10.46
CA LYS A 75 -2.38 -12.19 -10.23
C LYS A 75 -2.40 -12.55 -8.75
N TYR A 76 -2.09 -11.57 -7.90
CA TYR A 76 -2.12 -11.77 -6.46
C TYR A 76 -3.51 -12.21 -5.99
N LYS A 77 -4.54 -11.56 -6.46
CA LYS A 77 -5.91 -11.90 -6.09
C LYS A 77 -6.29 -13.29 -6.61
N SER A 78 -5.83 -13.65 -7.79
CA SER A 78 -6.07 -14.98 -8.32
C SER A 78 -5.47 -16.06 -7.44
N MET A 79 -4.28 -15.81 -6.92
CA MET A 79 -3.60 -16.78 -6.07
C MET A 79 -4.34 -16.99 -4.75
N ASN A 80 -5.09 -16.00 -4.32
CA ASN A 80 -5.86 -16.06 -3.08
C ASN A 80 -7.34 -16.34 -3.32
N LYS A 81 -7.66 -16.83 -4.48
CA LYS A 81 -9.04 -17.00 -4.91
C LYS A 81 -9.87 -17.86 -3.96
N GLY A 82 -9.26 -18.91 -3.45
CA GLY A 82 -9.99 -19.79 -2.55
C GLY A 82 -10.43 -19.09 -1.28
N GLN A 83 -9.59 -18.22 -0.77
CA GLN A 83 -9.91 -17.44 0.41
C GLN A 83 -10.93 -16.36 0.09
N ASP A 84 -10.79 -15.76 -1.08
CA ASP A 84 -11.70 -14.70 -1.49
C ASP A 84 -13.11 -15.19 -1.65
N LEU A 85 -13.27 -16.41 -2.12
CA LEU A 85 -14.60 -16.95 -2.31
C LEU A 85 -15.40 -16.99 -1.04
N SER A 86 -14.74 -17.26 0.08
CA SER A 86 -15.45 -17.29 1.34
C SER A 86 -15.89 -15.90 1.77
N LEU A 87 -15.19 -14.88 1.33
CA LEU A 87 -15.53 -13.49 1.65
C LEU A 87 -16.61 -12.96 0.74
N ILE A 88 -16.56 -13.35 -0.51
CA ILE A 88 -17.47 -12.83 -1.52
C ILE A 88 -18.90 -13.23 -1.26
N HIS A 89 -19.08 -14.35 -0.62
CA HIS A 89 -20.42 -14.88 -0.37
C HIS A 89 -21.14 -14.18 0.76
N ILE A 90 -20.52 -13.26 1.35
CA ILE A 90 -21.11 -12.50 2.44
C ILE A 90 -22.05 -11.44 1.91
#